data_6d729125b5f148950a17795eab00b04f
#
_entry.id   6d729125b5f148950a17795eab00b04f
#
_cell.length_a   1.000
_cell.length_b   1.000
_cell.length_c   1.000
_cell.angle_alpha   90.00
_cell.angle_beta   90.00
_cell.angle_gamma   90.00
#
_symmetry.space_group_name_H-M   'P 1'
#
loop_
_entity.id
_entity.type
_entity.pdbx_description
1 polymer ?
#
loop_
_entity_poly.entity_id
_entity_poly.type
_entity_poly.pdbx_seq_one_letter_code
_entity_poly.pdbx_strand_id
1 'polypeptide(L)'
;MKRIVFVDGENLNYKLRDFNKSECGDGGRDFLQNFNYRGIIEEVLAGVEIDKIYWFGAKIKVRSNRPEIIEKANTIKKRHAEFSNLLRKQDIDFVKIGFLRAREVFDEDTGEYLSTNLTEKGVDIGMAVKMIEERMNDSDVEIIFISADTDLLPALEYLKKLNTRLVYVGYEDGQIFSFQKIVGSMRVITKAMFLNNKQFINS
;
A
#
# COMPACT_ATOMS: atom_id res chain seq x y z
N MET A 1 1.43 24.96 -2.21
CA MET A 1 1.42 23.67 -2.91
C MET A 1 1.17 22.58 -1.90
N LYS A 2 0.08 21.85 -2.07
CA LYS A 2 -0.31 20.74 -1.20
C LYS A 2 0.39 19.46 -1.63
N ARG A 3 0.98 18.71 -0.69
CA ARG A 3 1.69 17.45 -0.96
C ARG A 3 0.98 16.27 -0.31
N ILE A 4 0.54 15.34 -1.14
CA ILE A 4 -0.24 14.19 -0.71
C ILE A 4 0.49 12.91 -1.09
N VAL A 5 0.70 12.04 -0.10
CA VAL A 5 1.30 10.72 -0.30
C VAL A 5 0.20 9.67 -0.44
N PHE A 6 0.29 8.87 -1.48
CA PHE A 6 -0.59 7.74 -1.78
C PHE A 6 0.19 6.45 -1.64
N VAL A 7 -0.18 5.62 -0.69
CA VAL A 7 0.53 4.37 -0.37
C VAL A 7 -0.33 3.18 -0.78
N ASP A 8 0.18 2.39 -1.71
CA ASP A 8 -0.32 1.05 -1.95
C ASP A 8 0.09 0.14 -0.78
N GLY A 9 -0.87 -0.14 0.08
CA GLY A 9 -0.59 -0.75 1.37
C GLY A 9 -0.08 -2.18 1.28
N GLU A 10 -0.63 -3.01 0.40
CA GLU A 10 -0.16 -4.40 0.27
C GLU A 10 1.20 -4.45 -0.42
N ASN A 11 1.43 -3.59 -1.42
CA ASN A 11 2.72 -3.49 -2.11
C ASN A 11 3.84 -3.08 -1.14
N LEU A 12 3.64 -2.03 -0.35
CA LEU A 12 4.63 -1.61 0.64
C LEU A 12 4.84 -2.68 1.71
N ASN A 13 3.78 -3.27 2.28
CA ASN A 13 3.90 -4.33 3.27
C ASN A 13 4.62 -5.57 2.72
N TYR A 14 4.41 -5.90 1.45
CA TYR A 14 5.13 -7.00 0.79
C TYR A 14 6.64 -6.71 0.77
N LYS A 15 7.03 -5.51 0.34
CA LYS A 15 8.45 -5.10 0.30
C LYS A 15 9.09 -5.00 1.67
N LEU A 16 8.38 -4.50 2.68
CA LEU A 16 8.89 -4.48 4.06
C LEU A 16 9.14 -5.89 4.60
N ARG A 17 8.32 -6.88 4.22
CA ARG A 17 8.55 -8.30 4.58
C ARG A 17 9.78 -8.87 3.86
N ASP A 18 9.99 -8.53 2.58
CA ASP A 18 11.19 -8.93 1.85
C ASP A 18 12.44 -8.37 2.54
N PHE A 19 12.43 -7.10 2.93
CA PHE A 19 13.52 -6.49 3.69
C PHE A 19 13.73 -7.16 5.05
N ASN A 20 12.65 -7.44 5.81
CA ASN A 20 12.76 -8.13 7.09
C ASN A 20 13.36 -9.54 6.92
N LYS A 21 12.96 -10.25 5.87
CA LYS A 21 13.52 -11.56 5.55
C LYS A 21 15.00 -11.49 5.20
N SER A 22 15.42 -10.53 4.37
CA SER A 22 16.81 -10.39 3.94
C SER A 22 17.74 -9.91 5.07
N GLU A 23 17.28 -8.95 5.88
CA GLU A 23 18.14 -8.31 6.90
C GLU A 23 18.06 -8.97 8.28
N CYS A 24 16.94 -9.62 8.60
CA CYS A 24 16.71 -10.19 9.93
C CYS A 24 16.46 -11.71 9.91
N GLY A 25 16.41 -12.34 8.74
CA GLY A 25 16.11 -13.77 8.60
C GLY A 25 14.67 -14.15 8.90
N ASP A 26 13.79 -13.18 9.19
CA ASP A 26 12.39 -13.39 9.56
C ASP A 26 11.44 -12.88 8.46
N GLY A 27 10.72 -13.80 7.81
CA GLY A 27 9.68 -13.49 6.83
C GLY A 27 8.29 -13.28 7.44
N GLY A 28 8.17 -13.23 8.77
CA GLY A 28 6.91 -13.01 9.50
C GLY A 28 6.29 -11.64 9.24
N ARG A 29 5.08 -11.47 9.77
CA ARG A 29 4.30 -10.21 9.62
C ARG A 29 4.16 -9.43 10.93
N ASP A 30 4.65 -9.97 12.03
CA ASP A 30 4.35 -9.43 13.37
C ASP A 30 4.97 -8.05 13.58
N PHE A 31 6.15 -7.79 13.00
CA PHE A 31 6.78 -6.48 13.07
C PHE A 31 5.94 -5.37 12.42
N LEU A 32 5.10 -5.69 11.42
CA LEU A 32 4.22 -4.72 10.76
C LEU A 32 3.20 -4.08 11.72
N GLN A 33 2.89 -4.74 12.83
CA GLN A 33 1.98 -4.21 13.86
C GLN A 33 2.61 -3.13 14.75
N ASN A 34 3.93 -2.96 14.64
CA ASN A 34 4.67 -1.95 15.40
C ASN A 34 5.65 -1.14 14.53
N PHE A 35 5.46 -1.16 13.22
CA PHE A 35 6.34 -0.48 12.27
C PHE A 35 6.05 1.03 12.21
N ASN A 36 7.11 1.84 12.09
CA ASN A 36 7.00 3.28 11.93
C ASN A 36 6.79 3.64 10.45
N TYR A 37 5.55 3.54 9.99
CA TYR A 37 5.17 3.83 8.60
C TYR A 37 5.35 5.29 8.23
N ARG A 38 5.00 6.21 9.14
CA ARG A 38 5.22 7.64 8.92
C ARG A 38 6.69 7.96 8.85
N GLY A 39 7.48 7.42 9.78
CA GLY A 39 8.93 7.66 9.82
C GLY A 39 9.64 7.26 8.53
N ILE A 40 9.35 6.08 7.96
CA ILE A 40 9.99 5.67 6.70
C ILE A 40 9.57 6.56 5.52
N ILE A 41 8.31 7.03 5.49
CA ILE A 41 7.81 7.95 4.46
C ILE A 41 8.50 9.32 4.60
N GLU A 42 8.62 9.84 5.81
CA GLU A 42 9.30 11.11 6.08
C GLU A 42 10.81 11.02 5.79
N GLU A 43 11.44 9.90 6.12
CA GLU A 43 12.88 9.67 5.85
C GLU A 43 13.16 9.63 4.35
N VAL A 44 12.39 8.89 3.55
CA VAL A 44 12.57 8.83 2.10
C VAL A 44 12.25 10.15 1.41
N LEU A 45 11.36 10.95 1.99
CA LEU A 45 10.97 12.28 1.50
C LEU A 45 11.70 13.41 2.24
N ALA A 46 12.87 13.17 2.81
CA ALA A 46 13.60 14.10 3.64
C ALA A 46 13.61 15.54 3.07
N GLY A 47 13.21 16.51 3.90
CA GLY A 47 13.09 17.92 3.53
C GLY A 47 11.79 18.30 2.82
N VAL A 48 10.86 17.38 2.63
CA VAL A 48 9.53 17.63 2.04
C VAL A 48 8.48 17.65 3.16
N GLU A 49 7.77 18.78 3.30
CA GLU A 49 6.59 18.86 4.17
C GLU A 49 5.43 18.09 3.54
N ILE A 50 4.79 17.20 4.31
CA ILE A 50 3.70 16.32 3.85
C ILE A 50 2.41 16.80 4.50
N ASP A 51 1.43 17.18 3.68
CA ASP A 51 0.12 17.63 4.17
C ASP A 51 -0.80 16.45 4.50
N LYS A 52 -0.67 15.34 3.76
CA LYS A 52 -1.55 14.19 3.94
C LYS A 52 -0.94 12.89 3.44
N ILE A 53 -1.23 11.80 4.17
CA ILE A 53 -0.86 10.46 3.77
C ILE A 53 -2.13 9.60 3.69
N TYR A 54 -2.40 9.03 2.52
CA TYR A 54 -3.44 8.04 2.31
C TYR A 54 -2.82 6.66 2.17
N TRP A 55 -3.29 5.72 2.97
CA TRP A 55 -2.95 4.31 2.88
C TRP A 55 -4.12 3.54 2.29
N PHE A 56 -3.92 2.87 1.16
CA PHE A 56 -4.96 2.12 0.47
C PHE A 56 -4.92 0.65 0.83
N GLY A 57 -6.11 0.05 1.02
CA GLY A 57 -6.26 -1.37 1.27
C GLY A 57 -7.71 -1.82 1.08
N ALA A 58 -7.93 -3.13 0.91
CA ALA A 58 -9.23 -3.69 0.59
C ALA A 58 -10.20 -3.68 1.78
N LYS A 59 -11.50 -3.51 1.47
CA LYS A 59 -12.60 -3.82 2.40
C LYS A 59 -12.72 -5.33 2.56
N ILE A 60 -12.87 -5.79 3.80
CA ILE A 60 -13.08 -7.21 4.06
C ILE A 60 -14.57 -7.53 3.97
N LYS A 61 -14.99 -7.99 2.79
CA LYS A 61 -16.35 -8.48 2.50
C LYS A 61 -16.25 -9.91 1.97
N VAL A 62 -16.04 -10.87 2.86
CA VAL A 62 -16.05 -12.28 2.51
C VAL A 62 -17.45 -12.84 2.73
N ARG A 63 -18.05 -13.38 1.68
CA ARG A 63 -19.29 -14.15 1.74
C ARG A 63 -18.94 -15.60 1.53
N SER A 64 -19.18 -16.44 2.51
CA SER A 64 -19.00 -17.89 2.43
C SER A 64 -19.92 -18.57 3.43
N ASN A 65 -20.36 -19.76 3.12
CA ASN A 65 -21.10 -20.65 4.04
C ASN A 65 -20.15 -21.60 4.79
N ARG A 66 -18.85 -21.53 4.54
CA ARG A 66 -17.83 -22.38 5.18
C ARG A 66 -17.32 -21.73 6.47
N PRO A 67 -17.44 -22.40 7.63
CA PRO A 67 -17.02 -21.86 8.94
C PRO A 67 -15.56 -21.42 8.95
N GLU A 68 -14.66 -22.21 8.37
CA GLU A 68 -13.22 -21.91 8.30
C GLU A 68 -12.90 -20.62 7.53
N ILE A 69 -13.67 -20.31 6.48
CA ILE A 69 -13.52 -19.07 5.71
C ILE A 69 -14.04 -17.87 6.50
N ILE A 70 -15.15 -18.07 7.22
CA ILE A 70 -15.72 -17.04 8.09
C ILE A 70 -14.76 -16.69 9.23
N GLU A 71 -14.16 -17.70 9.87
CA GLU A 71 -13.18 -17.51 10.94
C GLU A 71 -11.93 -16.80 10.43
N LYS A 72 -11.38 -17.23 9.29
CA LYS A 72 -10.26 -16.56 8.62
C LYS A 72 -10.58 -15.09 8.30
N ALA A 73 -11.78 -14.81 7.78
CA ALA A 73 -12.23 -13.45 7.50
C ALA A 73 -12.35 -12.59 8.77
N ASN A 74 -12.85 -13.17 9.87
CA ASN A 74 -12.95 -12.45 11.15
C ASN A 74 -11.57 -12.15 11.75
N THR A 75 -10.62 -13.08 11.66
CA THR A 75 -9.23 -12.86 12.05
C THR A 75 -8.60 -11.72 11.25
N ILE A 76 -8.81 -11.69 9.93
CA ILE A 76 -8.31 -10.61 9.07
C ILE A 76 -8.99 -9.28 9.44
N LYS A 77 -10.30 -9.25 9.71
CA LYS A 77 -11.01 -8.03 10.16
C LYS A 77 -10.40 -7.45 11.44
N LYS A 78 -10.09 -8.32 12.43
CA LYS A 78 -9.46 -7.90 13.68
C LYS A 78 -8.09 -7.26 13.41
N ARG A 79 -7.23 -7.93 12.65
CA ARG A 79 -5.91 -7.40 12.26
C ARG A 79 -6.02 -6.08 11.51
N HIS A 80 -6.99 -5.93 10.61
CA HIS A 80 -7.23 -4.67 9.90
C HIS A 80 -7.67 -3.54 10.83
N ALA A 81 -8.45 -3.84 11.87
CA ALA A 81 -8.82 -2.83 12.85
C ALA A 81 -7.62 -2.36 13.68
N GLU A 82 -6.79 -3.30 14.14
CA GLU A 82 -5.54 -3.02 14.85
C GLU A 82 -4.58 -2.21 13.98
N PHE A 83 -4.38 -2.62 12.74
CA PHE A 83 -3.55 -1.92 11.77
C PHE A 83 -4.08 -0.52 11.45
N SER A 84 -5.39 -0.35 11.26
CA SER A 84 -6.01 0.96 11.05
C SER A 84 -5.78 1.90 12.25
N ASN A 85 -5.78 1.37 13.47
CA ASN A 85 -5.46 2.13 14.67
C ASN A 85 -3.98 2.53 14.73
N LEU A 86 -3.08 1.64 14.32
CA LEU A 86 -1.65 1.94 14.21
C LEU A 86 -1.39 3.09 13.21
N LEU A 87 -1.98 3.02 12.02
CA LEU A 87 -1.85 4.07 11.00
C LEU A 87 -2.38 5.41 11.49
N ARG A 88 -3.55 5.40 12.14
CA ARG A 88 -4.15 6.63 12.71
C ARG A 88 -3.28 7.28 13.79
N LYS A 89 -2.60 6.48 14.63
CA LYS A 89 -1.64 7.00 15.63
C LYS A 89 -0.44 7.67 14.97
N GLN A 90 -0.16 7.34 13.72
CA GLN A 90 0.91 7.90 12.91
C GLN A 90 0.41 8.98 11.93
N ASP A 91 -0.83 9.48 12.12
CA ASP A 91 -1.46 10.47 11.26
C ASP A 91 -1.49 10.05 9.78
N ILE A 92 -1.88 8.79 9.53
CA ILE A 92 -2.06 8.20 8.22
C ILE A 92 -3.52 7.77 8.06
N ASP A 93 -4.18 8.28 7.03
CA ASP A 93 -5.57 7.96 6.71
C ASP A 93 -5.67 6.61 5.99
N PHE A 94 -6.27 5.62 6.64
CA PHE A 94 -6.54 4.33 6.01
C PHE A 94 -7.80 4.38 5.14
N VAL A 95 -7.62 4.42 3.83
CA VAL A 95 -8.67 4.42 2.81
C VAL A 95 -9.02 2.98 2.44
N LYS A 96 -10.15 2.50 2.96
CA LYS A 96 -10.69 1.17 2.64
C LYS A 96 -11.46 1.23 1.32
N ILE A 97 -10.85 0.78 0.23
CA ILE A 97 -11.43 0.78 -1.11
C ILE A 97 -11.30 -0.60 -1.76
N GLY A 98 -12.09 -0.88 -2.81
CA GLY A 98 -12.10 -2.24 -3.33
C GLY A 98 -12.62 -3.26 -2.32
N PHE A 99 -12.32 -4.53 -2.49
CA PHE A 99 -12.77 -5.60 -1.60
C PHE A 99 -11.86 -6.83 -1.68
N LEU A 100 -11.84 -7.59 -0.59
CA LEU A 100 -11.20 -8.89 -0.51
C LEU A 100 -12.16 -9.96 -1.06
N ARG A 101 -11.77 -10.64 -2.13
CA ARG A 101 -12.54 -11.71 -2.76
C ARG A 101 -11.99 -13.07 -2.34
N ALA A 102 -12.88 -13.94 -1.87
CA ALA A 102 -12.57 -15.35 -1.70
C ALA A 102 -12.72 -16.07 -3.04
N ARG A 103 -11.70 -16.82 -3.45
CA ARG A 103 -11.73 -17.73 -4.59
C ARG A 103 -11.44 -19.13 -4.08
N GLU A 104 -12.44 -19.99 -4.21
CA GLU A 104 -12.27 -21.41 -3.92
C GLU A 104 -11.44 -22.06 -5.04
N VAL A 105 -10.53 -22.93 -4.65
CA VAL A 105 -9.68 -23.72 -5.53
C VAL A 105 -10.11 -25.17 -5.38
N PHE A 106 -10.41 -25.79 -6.48
CA PHE A 106 -10.79 -27.19 -6.57
C PHE A 106 -9.72 -27.95 -7.34
N ASP A 107 -9.57 -29.23 -7.04
CA ASP A 107 -8.76 -30.14 -7.82
C ASP A 107 -9.38 -30.29 -9.22
N GLU A 108 -8.58 -30.21 -10.26
CA GLU A 108 -9.06 -30.21 -11.63
C GLU A 108 -9.54 -31.60 -12.06
N ASP A 109 -8.99 -32.68 -11.49
CA ASP A 109 -9.30 -34.05 -11.86
C ASP A 109 -10.45 -34.65 -11.05
N THR A 110 -10.47 -34.37 -9.74
CA THR A 110 -11.45 -34.96 -8.81
C THR A 110 -12.63 -34.03 -8.51
N GLY A 111 -12.50 -32.73 -8.78
CA GLY A 111 -13.49 -31.71 -8.37
C GLY A 111 -13.54 -31.46 -6.85
N GLU A 112 -12.60 -32.01 -6.08
CA GLU A 112 -12.56 -31.83 -4.64
C GLU A 112 -12.05 -30.42 -4.27
N TYR A 113 -12.60 -29.87 -3.18
CA TYR A 113 -12.15 -28.58 -2.66
C TYR A 113 -10.74 -28.72 -2.06
N LEU A 114 -9.81 -27.91 -2.55
CA LEU A 114 -8.43 -27.87 -2.05
C LEU A 114 -8.18 -26.74 -1.04
N SER A 115 -8.61 -25.51 -1.38
CA SER A 115 -8.30 -24.34 -0.56
C SER A 115 -9.17 -23.12 -0.92
N THR A 116 -9.04 -22.04 -0.14
CA THR A 116 -9.58 -20.73 -0.51
C THR A 116 -8.48 -19.68 -0.48
N ASN A 117 -8.25 -19.03 -1.60
CA ASN A 117 -7.38 -17.88 -1.74
C ASN A 117 -8.17 -16.59 -1.55
N LEU A 118 -7.60 -15.66 -0.79
CA LEU A 118 -8.15 -14.32 -0.62
C LEU A 118 -7.30 -13.33 -1.42
N THR A 119 -7.93 -12.65 -2.38
CA THR A 119 -7.25 -11.69 -3.26
C THR A 119 -7.93 -10.33 -3.18
N GLU A 120 -7.15 -9.27 -3.16
CA GLU A 120 -7.65 -7.91 -3.28
C GLU A 120 -8.08 -7.60 -4.71
N LYS A 121 -9.14 -6.80 -4.86
CA LYS A 121 -9.66 -6.33 -6.14
C LYS A 121 -10.08 -4.88 -6.07
N GLY A 122 -9.60 -4.09 -7.03
CA GLY A 122 -10.01 -2.70 -7.23
C GLY A 122 -9.40 -1.70 -6.25
N VAL A 123 -8.34 -2.06 -5.53
CA VAL A 123 -7.60 -1.12 -4.67
C VAL A 123 -6.84 -0.14 -5.54
N ASP A 124 -6.11 -0.62 -6.55
CA ASP A 124 -5.32 0.18 -7.49
C ASP A 124 -6.18 1.18 -8.26
N ILE A 125 -7.33 0.70 -8.77
CA ILE A 125 -8.31 1.57 -9.45
C ILE A 125 -8.81 2.66 -8.49
N GLY A 126 -9.11 2.28 -7.26
CA GLY A 126 -9.56 3.23 -6.25
C GLY A 126 -8.49 4.25 -5.87
N MET A 127 -7.24 3.83 -5.77
CA MET A 127 -6.10 4.72 -5.56
C MET A 127 -5.93 5.69 -6.73
N ALA A 128 -6.00 5.18 -7.97
CA ALA A 128 -5.92 5.98 -9.19
C ALA A 128 -7.02 7.05 -9.25
N VAL A 129 -8.28 6.66 -8.97
CA VAL A 129 -9.42 7.59 -8.91
C VAL A 129 -9.19 8.65 -7.86
N LYS A 130 -8.71 8.26 -6.67
CA LYS A 130 -8.45 9.22 -5.59
C LYS A 130 -7.34 10.22 -5.91
N MET A 131 -6.29 9.81 -6.60
CA MET A 131 -5.26 10.72 -7.11
C MET A 131 -5.85 11.76 -8.07
N ILE A 132 -6.71 11.31 -8.99
CA ILE A 132 -7.38 12.20 -9.96
C ILE A 132 -8.32 13.17 -9.23
N GLU A 133 -9.11 12.70 -8.23
CA GLU A 133 -9.98 13.56 -7.42
C GLU A 133 -9.18 14.67 -6.71
N GLU A 134 -8.06 14.34 -6.06
CA GLU A 134 -7.25 15.35 -5.38
C GLU A 134 -6.70 16.39 -6.36
N ARG A 135 -6.29 15.97 -7.56
CA ARG A 135 -5.85 16.90 -8.61
C ARG A 135 -6.99 17.76 -9.14
N MET A 136 -8.20 17.22 -9.25
CA MET A 136 -9.37 18.00 -9.70
C MET A 136 -9.83 19.00 -8.65
N ASN A 137 -9.67 18.68 -7.37
CA ASN A 137 -10.02 19.55 -6.26
C ASN A 137 -8.99 20.67 -6.02
N ASP A 138 -7.71 20.41 -6.34
CA ASP A 138 -6.62 21.37 -6.17
C ASP A 138 -5.65 21.28 -7.34
N SER A 139 -5.56 22.36 -8.11
CA SER A 139 -4.65 22.45 -9.26
C SER A 139 -3.17 22.59 -8.86
N ASP A 140 -2.85 22.98 -7.64
CA ASP A 140 -1.48 23.10 -7.11
C ASP A 140 -1.10 21.95 -6.17
N VAL A 141 -1.60 20.73 -6.46
CA VAL A 141 -1.24 19.52 -5.71
C VAL A 141 -0.01 18.85 -6.31
N GLU A 142 0.87 18.36 -5.44
CA GLU A 142 1.92 17.40 -5.75
C GLU A 142 1.49 16.01 -5.25
N ILE A 143 1.46 15.05 -6.14
CA ILE A 143 1.10 13.66 -5.87
C ILE A 143 2.37 12.84 -5.73
N ILE A 144 2.57 12.26 -4.57
CA ILE A 144 3.66 11.36 -4.24
C ILE A 144 3.07 9.96 -4.10
N PHE A 145 3.56 8.98 -4.85
CA PHE A 145 2.99 7.63 -4.77
C PHE A 145 4.04 6.57 -4.50
N ILE A 146 3.66 5.59 -3.69
CA ILE A 146 4.48 4.44 -3.26
C ILE A 146 3.76 3.19 -3.73
N SER A 147 4.17 2.62 -4.85
CA SER A 147 3.66 1.37 -5.42
C SER A 147 4.63 0.83 -6.47
N ALA A 148 4.64 -0.48 -6.68
CA ALA A 148 5.30 -1.13 -7.80
C ALA A 148 4.28 -1.67 -8.83
N ASP A 149 3.01 -1.29 -8.74
CA ASP A 149 1.96 -1.78 -9.64
C ASP A 149 1.84 -0.92 -10.89
N THR A 150 2.16 -1.51 -12.03
CA THR A 150 2.09 -0.85 -13.34
C THR A 150 0.67 -0.56 -13.82
N ASP A 151 -0.36 -1.12 -13.19
CA ASP A 151 -1.76 -0.82 -13.51
C ASP A 151 -2.12 0.64 -13.19
N LEU A 152 -1.28 1.35 -12.43
CA LEU A 152 -1.40 2.79 -12.19
C LEU A 152 -0.97 3.66 -13.37
N LEU A 153 -0.21 3.11 -14.35
CA LEU A 153 0.35 3.89 -15.47
C LEU A 153 -0.69 4.74 -16.22
N PRO A 154 -1.88 4.23 -16.60
CA PRO A 154 -2.86 5.03 -17.32
C PRO A 154 -3.32 6.26 -16.53
N ALA A 155 -3.48 6.14 -15.21
CA ALA A 155 -3.88 7.24 -14.35
C ALA A 155 -2.75 8.28 -14.20
N LEU A 156 -1.50 7.82 -14.07
CA LEU A 156 -0.33 8.69 -13.97
C LEU A 156 -0.08 9.45 -15.28
N GLU A 157 -0.27 8.81 -16.43
CA GLU A 157 -0.21 9.46 -17.74
C GLU A 157 -1.28 10.54 -17.89
N TYR A 158 -2.50 10.27 -17.41
CA TYR A 158 -3.56 11.26 -17.40
C TYR A 158 -3.24 12.44 -16.48
N LEU A 159 -2.76 12.19 -15.27
CA LEU A 159 -2.31 13.24 -14.35
C LEU A 159 -1.17 14.08 -14.93
N LYS A 160 -0.23 13.45 -15.63
CA LYS A 160 0.83 14.18 -16.36
C LYS A 160 0.27 15.12 -17.43
N LYS A 161 -0.75 14.68 -18.20
CA LYS A 161 -1.43 15.55 -19.19
C LYS A 161 -2.11 16.75 -18.54
N LEU A 162 -2.52 16.63 -17.28
CA LEU A 162 -3.05 17.73 -16.47
C LEU A 162 -1.95 18.60 -15.83
N ASN A 163 -0.69 18.41 -16.20
CA ASN A 163 0.49 19.09 -15.64
C ASN A 163 0.61 18.91 -14.09
N THR A 164 0.17 17.78 -13.57
CA THR A 164 0.31 17.44 -12.14
C THR A 164 1.77 17.13 -11.83
N ARG A 165 2.28 17.66 -10.72
CA ARG A 165 3.60 17.23 -10.20
C ARG A 165 3.50 15.84 -9.62
N LEU A 166 4.31 14.92 -10.13
CA LEU A 166 4.32 13.52 -9.75
C LEU A 166 5.70 13.15 -9.20
N VAL A 167 5.70 12.52 -8.03
CA VAL A 167 6.89 11.96 -7.39
C VAL A 167 6.67 10.47 -7.19
N TYR A 168 7.58 9.65 -7.69
CA TYR A 168 7.57 8.21 -7.49
C TYR A 168 8.48 7.83 -6.33
N VAL A 169 7.99 7.00 -5.43
CA VAL A 169 8.79 6.36 -4.39
C VAL A 169 8.84 4.86 -4.67
N GLY A 170 9.98 4.41 -5.13
CA GLY A 170 10.26 3.00 -5.42
C GLY A 170 11.03 2.32 -4.29
N TYR A 171 11.59 1.14 -4.58
CA TYR A 171 12.34 0.33 -3.63
C TYR A 171 13.73 0.03 -4.16
N GLU A 172 14.69 -0.16 -3.26
CA GLU A 172 16.08 -0.46 -3.59
C GLU A 172 16.23 -1.66 -4.56
N ASP A 173 15.41 -2.71 -4.34
CA ASP A 173 15.44 -3.95 -5.10
C ASP A 173 14.31 -4.01 -6.16
N GLY A 174 14.01 -2.96 -6.88
CA GLY A 174 12.94 -3.04 -7.88
C GLY A 174 12.40 -1.71 -8.35
N GLN A 175 13.22 -0.96 -9.06
CA GLN A 175 12.77 0.27 -9.70
C GLN A 175 11.92 -0.04 -10.93
N ILE A 176 10.80 0.65 -11.08
CA ILE A 176 9.93 0.52 -12.24
C ILE A 176 10.27 1.61 -13.25
N PHE A 177 11.02 1.25 -14.28
CA PHE A 177 11.49 2.17 -15.33
C PHE A 177 10.37 2.88 -16.08
N SER A 178 9.18 2.27 -16.20
CA SER A 178 8.02 2.90 -16.83
C SER A 178 7.55 4.14 -16.08
N PHE A 179 7.60 4.14 -14.74
CA PHE A 179 7.24 5.30 -13.92
C PHE A 179 8.23 6.45 -14.09
N GLN A 180 9.52 6.16 -14.23
CA GLN A 180 10.56 7.17 -14.38
C GLN A 180 10.34 8.09 -15.59
N LYS A 181 9.69 7.58 -16.65
CA LYS A 181 9.37 8.35 -17.85
C LYS A 181 8.21 9.34 -17.64
N ILE A 182 7.41 9.13 -16.60
CA ILE A 182 6.19 9.89 -16.33
C ILE A 182 6.42 10.95 -15.26
N VAL A 183 7.15 10.60 -14.20
CA VAL A 183 7.33 11.46 -13.02
C VAL A 183 8.40 12.52 -13.18
N GLY A 184 8.28 13.61 -12.41
CA GLY A 184 9.27 14.68 -12.34
C GLY A 184 10.45 14.37 -11.44
N SER A 185 10.25 13.53 -10.41
CA SER A 185 11.30 13.09 -9.50
C SER A 185 11.04 11.71 -8.94
N MET A 186 12.10 11.08 -8.45
CA MET A 186 12.04 9.75 -7.85
C MET A 186 12.81 9.71 -6.52
N ARG A 187 12.32 8.89 -5.62
CA ARG A 187 12.96 8.53 -4.34
C ARG A 187 12.99 7.02 -4.20
N VAL A 188 13.83 6.50 -3.31
CA VAL A 188 13.98 5.05 -3.12
C VAL A 188 13.99 4.72 -1.64
N ILE A 189 13.09 3.85 -1.22
CA ILE A 189 13.12 3.24 0.12
C ILE A 189 14.21 2.19 0.13
N THR A 190 15.16 2.35 1.06
CA THR A 190 16.29 1.45 1.22
C THR A 190 16.11 0.51 2.42
N LYS A 191 16.88 -0.56 2.45
CA LYS A 191 16.96 -1.47 3.60
C LYS A 191 17.42 -0.76 4.88
N ALA A 192 18.32 0.22 4.77
CA ALA A 192 18.73 1.03 5.90
C ALA A 192 17.58 1.83 6.50
N MET A 193 16.76 2.50 5.67
CA MET A 193 15.55 3.19 6.13
C MET A 193 14.55 2.23 6.77
N PHE A 194 14.40 1.00 6.24
CA PHE A 194 13.60 -0.04 6.88
C PHE A 194 14.09 -0.34 8.30
N LEU A 195 15.38 -0.57 8.49
CA LEU A 195 15.96 -0.88 9.81
C LEU A 195 15.78 0.27 10.80
N ASN A 196 15.94 1.52 10.37
CA ASN A 196 15.73 2.71 11.19
C ASN A 196 14.28 2.84 11.69
N ASN A 197 13.30 2.36 10.91
CA ASN A 197 11.87 2.51 11.18
C ASN A 197 11.17 1.23 11.64
N LYS A 198 11.92 0.16 11.95
CA LYS A 198 11.36 -1.15 12.31
C LYS A 198 10.48 -1.12 13.57
N GLN A 199 10.63 -0.12 14.43
CA GLN A 199 9.82 0.05 15.64
C GLN A 199 9.22 1.45 15.72
N PHE A 200 7.91 1.51 15.89
CA PHE A 200 7.20 2.74 16.20
C PHE A 200 7.23 2.99 17.71
N ILE A 201 7.94 4.03 18.14
CA ILE A 201 7.99 4.48 19.53
C ILE A 201 6.95 5.58 19.68
N ASN A 202 5.87 5.33 20.45
CA ASN A 202 4.95 6.41 20.82
C ASN A 202 5.72 7.41 21.70
N SER A 203 6.02 8.59 21.16
CA SER A 203 6.55 9.74 21.92
C SER A 203 5.42 10.46 22.65
#